data_4fada735130817aee52ab6a0c9fba446
#
_entry.id   4fada735130817aee52ab6a0c9fba446
#
_cell.length_a   1.000
_cell.length_b   1.000
_cell.length_c   1.000
_cell.angle_alpha   90.00
_cell.angle_beta   90.00
_cell.angle_gamma   90.00
#
_symmetry.space_group_name_H-M   'P 1'
#
loop_
_entity.id
_entity.type
_entity.pdbx_description
1 polymer ?
#
loop_
_entity_poly.entity_id
_entity_poly.type
_entity_poly.pdbx_seq_one_letter_code
_entity_poly.pdbx_strand_id
1 'polypeptide(L)'
;MSFYFKYYRQNLYFEKAIRYDEIYFSSNEELNDPLDLSFTPYFDDNEVAWEKLLQVKPKVEMLNIALYLDTTSYELASELNSIFKGSTLAYQQTIKPLIDSKNKELKRIFIKHINNAIESEYTSDKNSNFSNFDTEAKAEMCILFLTEILSRGWSKKFYSCSFFKNALEPKMWAHYADGFKGCVIIYESNENSSIKLKPHFSSIEYVPYAFSKVQYTNIEKKLSILEYMLNNNIVSSPLLTKNSFWSYEQEYRLLLSEEFNSIHLAQMDKMPTTNSRERIFYHLQESIIGIIFGARCSNDYKDKIRAILGEKRSYIKPKGFYSFDTELTTDGKVVIKSGSICR
;
A
#
# COMPACT_ATOMS: atom_id res chain seq x y z
N MET A 1 -23.52 8.67 -7.51
CA MET A 1 -23.40 7.67 -6.44
C MET A 1 -23.28 6.29 -7.06
N SER A 2 -22.41 5.44 -6.54
CA SER A 2 -22.19 4.07 -7.03
C SER A 2 -22.20 3.09 -5.87
N PHE A 3 -22.63 1.85 -6.14
CA PHE A 3 -22.65 0.80 -5.14
C PHE A 3 -21.41 -0.08 -5.27
N TYR A 4 -20.90 -0.50 -4.11
CA TYR A 4 -19.78 -1.41 -3.95
C TYR A 4 -20.17 -2.49 -2.96
N PHE A 5 -19.72 -3.73 -3.21
CA PHE A 5 -20.11 -4.91 -2.46
C PHE A 5 -18.89 -5.48 -1.74
N LYS A 6 -19.05 -5.87 -0.49
CA LYS A 6 -18.00 -6.54 0.26
C LYS A 6 -18.55 -7.84 0.85
N TYR A 7 -17.89 -8.93 0.49
CA TYR A 7 -18.25 -10.28 0.96
C TYR A 7 -17.66 -10.56 2.32
N TYR A 8 -18.42 -11.24 3.16
CA TYR A 8 -18.01 -11.60 4.51
C TYR A 8 -18.38 -13.04 4.86
N ARG A 9 -17.46 -13.71 5.54
CA ARG A 9 -17.70 -15.02 6.17
C ARG A 9 -18.48 -14.84 7.47
N GLN A 10 -19.16 -15.89 7.92
CA GLN A 10 -19.77 -15.93 9.24
C GLN A 10 -18.68 -16.07 10.30
N ASN A 11 -18.30 -14.97 10.94
CA ASN A 11 -17.33 -14.99 12.03
C ASN A 11 -17.47 -13.74 12.91
N LEU A 12 -16.79 -13.78 14.08
CA LEU A 12 -16.77 -12.67 15.03
C LEU A 12 -16.16 -11.37 14.47
N TYR A 13 -15.22 -11.46 13.51
CA TYR A 13 -14.62 -10.29 12.87
C TYR A 13 -15.65 -9.51 12.05
N PHE A 14 -16.52 -10.22 11.33
CA PHE A 14 -17.61 -9.56 10.60
C PHE A 14 -18.62 -8.94 11.56
N GLU A 15 -19.05 -9.65 12.61
CA GLU A 15 -19.97 -9.12 13.61
C GLU A 15 -19.42 -7.86 14.27
N LYS A 16 -18.12 -7.85 14.58
CA LYS A 16 -17.42 -6.69 15.09
C LYS A 16 -17.38 -5.55 14.06
N ALA A 17 -17.04 -5.86 12.80
CA ALA A 17 -16.95 -4.87 11.73
C ALA A 17 -18.28 -4.11 11.52
N ILE A 18 -19.42 -4.82 11.49
CA ILE A 18 -20.73 -4.17 11.35
C ILE A 18 -21.19 -3.45 12.62
N ARG A 19 -20.76 -3.91 13.82
CA ARG A 19 -21.11 -3.27 15.09
C ARG A 19 -20.40 -1.94 15.29
N TYR A 20 -19.15 -1.84 14.85
CA TYR A 20 -18.28 -0.68 15.09
C TYR A 20 -17.95 0.12 13.83
N ASP A 21 -18.58 -0.20 12.69
CA ASP A 21 -18.34 0.45 11.38
C ASP A 21 -16.89 0.31 10.90
N GLU A 22 -16.30 -0.87 11.14
CA GLU A 22 -14.90 -1.13 10.85
C GLU A 22 -14.67 -1.58 9.41
N ILE A 23 -13.59 -1.07 8.82
CA ILE A 23 -12.97 -1.56 7.59
C ILE A 23 -11.53 -1.93 7.92
N TYR A 24 -11.12 -3.14 7.55
CA TYR A 24 -9.77 -3.65 7.74
C TYR A 24 -8.98 -3.61 6.43
N PHE A 25 -7.76 -3.07 6.49
CA PHE A 25 -6.81 -3.07 5.39
C PHE A 25 -5.83 -4.24 5.52
N SER A 26 -5.90 -5.18 4.58
CA SER A 26 -5.07 -6.38 4.55
C SER A 26 -3.69 -6.10 3.96
N SER A 27 -2.65 -6.75 4.50
CA SER A 27 -1.35 -6.88 3.85
C SER A 27 -1.40 -7.95 2.76
N ASN A 28 -0.39 -8.00 1.89
CA ASN A 28 -0.29 -9.05 0.87
C ASN A 28 -0.23 -10.46 1.47
N GLU A 29 0.37 -10.62 2.64
CA GLU A 29 0.49 -11.90 3.36
C GLU A 29 -0.85 -12.45 3.85
N GLU A 30 -1.88 -11.59 3.98
CA GLU A 30 -3.24 -11.94 4.41
C GLU A 30 -4.21 -12.15 3.24
N LEU A 31 -3.76 -11.93 2.00
CA LEU A 31 -4.57 -12.13 0.80
C LEU A 31 -4.50 -13.58 0.32
N ASN A 32 -5.55 -14.03 -0.38
CA ASN A 32 -5.63 -15.40 -0.89
C ASN A 32 -4.62 -15.69 -2.01
N ASP A 33 -4.28 -14.69 -2.81
CA ASP A 33 -3.27 -14.76 -3.86
C ASP A 33 -1.94 -14.20 -3.33
N PRO A 34 -0.89 -15.02 -3.17
CA PRO A 34 0.40 -14.56 -2.65
C PRO A 34 1.10 -13.55 -3.57
N LEU A 35 0.69 -13.45 -4.84
CA LEU A 35 1.19 -12.46 -5.79
C LEU A 35 0.35 -11.18 -5.82
N ASP A 36 -0.74 -11.14 -5.08
CA ASP A 36 -1.58 -9.96 -4.98
C ASP A 36 -0.93 -8.90 -4.08
N LEU A 37 -1.22 -7.63 -4.36
CA LEU A 37 -0.65 -6.47 -3.65
C LEU A 37 0.89 -6.55 -3.52
N SER A 38 1.56 -7.23 -4.46
CA SER A 38 3.01 -7.36 -4.53
C SER A 38 3.53 -7.00 -5.91
N PHE A 39 4.80 -6.64 -6.01
CA PHE A 39 5.50 -6.33 -7.25
C PHE A 39 7.01 -6.50 -7.03
N THR A 40 7.79 -6.54 -8.11
CA THR A 40 9.24 -6.60 -8.07
C THR A 40 9.81 -5.18 -8.20
N PRO A 41 10.35 -4.60 -7.11
CA PRO A 41 11.08 -3.33 -7.19
C PRO A 41 12.41 -3.55 -7.91
N TYR A 42 12.80 -2.62 -8.80
CA TYR A 42 14.04 -2.72 -9.53
C TYR A 42 14.65 -1.34 -9.80
N PHE A 43 15.96 -1.31 -10.01
CA PHE A 43 16.66 -0.14 -10.49
C PHE A 43 16.74 -0.18 -12.01
N ASP A 44 16.08 0.75 -12.65
CA ASP A 44 16.14 0.95 -14.12
C ASP A 44 17.43 1.67 -14.53
N ASP A 45 17.70 1.68 -15.84
CA ASP A 45 18.80 2.41 -16.43
C ASP A 45 18.41 3.88 -16.59
N ASN A 46 18.64 4.71 -15.57
CA ASN A 46 18.13 6.07 -15.51
C ASN A 46 19.07 7.04 -14.76
N GLU A 47 20.12 7.48 -15.45
CA GLU A 47 21.11 8.43 -14.92
C GLU A 47 20.46 9.76 -14.50
N VAL A 48 19.47 10.23 -15.27
CA VAL A 48 18.76 11.48 -14.96
C VAL A 48 18.00 11.39 -13.64
N ALA A 49 17.43 10.25 -13.34
CA ALA A 49 16.77 10.03 -12.06
C ALA A 49 17.77 10.01 -10.90
N TRP A 50 18.91 9.37 -11.07
CA TRP A 50 20.01 9.42 -10.10
C TRP A 50 20.49 10.84 -9.87
N GLU A 51 20.73 11.61 -10.93
CA GLU A 51 21.16 13.00 -10.80
C GLU A 51 20.15 13.82 -9.99
N LYS A 52 18.87 13.72 -10.29
CA LYS A 52 17.82 14.40 -9.52
C LYS A 52 17.79 13.98 -8.05
N LEU A 53 17.95 12.70 -7.75
CA LEU A 53 17.97 12.20 -6.36
C LEU A 53 19.18 12.75 -5.57
N LEU A 54 20.33 12.86 -6.19
CA LEU A 54 21.54 13.41 -5.57
C LEU A 54 21.44 14.93 -5.31
N GLN A 55 20.59 15.64 -6.07
CA GLN A 55 20.32 17.07 -5.91
C GLN A 55 19.24 17.36 -4.85
N VAL A 56 18.48 16.37 -4.41
CA VAL A 56 17.47 16.55 -3.37
C VAL A 56 18.14 16.99 -2.08
N LYS A 57 17.84 18.21 -1.64
CA LYS A 57 18.33 18.72 -0.35
C LYS A 57 17.76 17.87 0.78
N PRO A 58 18.58 17.19 1.54
CA PRO A 58 18.09 16.47 2.73
C PRO A 58 17.52 17.48 3.73
N LYS A 59 16.52 17.07 4.51
CA LYS A 59 15.99 17.90 5.60
C LYS A 59 17.03 18.19 6.70
N VAL A 60 18.13 17.46 6.68
CA VAL A 60 19.28 17.63 7.57
C VAL A 60 20.45 18.08 6.70
N GLU A 61 20.96 19.28 6.90
CA GLU A 61 22.04 19.88 6.11
C GLU A 61 23.33 19.04 6.05
N MET A 62 23.52 18.12 7.01
CA MET A 62 24.66 17.20 7.10
C MET A 62 24.69 16.08 6.06
N LEU A 63 23.63 15.89 5.25
CA LEU A 63 23.45 14.72 4.40
C LEU A 63 23.55 15.02 2.89
N ASN A 64 24.23 16.07 2.49
CA ASN A 64 24.37 16.40 1.07
C ASN A 64 25.66 15.82 0.47
N ILE A 65 25.57 14.61 -0.09
CA ILE A 65 26.70 13.93 -0.72
C ILE A 65 27.32 14.79 -1.83
N ALA A 66 26.53 15.47 -2.63
CA ALA A 66 27.01 16.27 -3.76
C ALA A 66 27.78 17.53 -3.29
N LEU A 67 27.31 18.22 -2.23
CA LEU A 67 28.05 19.32 -1.61
C LEU A 67 29.33 18.83 -0.95
N TYR A 68 29.30 17.62 -0.40
CA TYR A 68 30.42 17.05 0.29
C TYR A 68 31.56 16.62 -0.66
N LEU A 69 31.20 16.12 -1.84
CA LEU A 69 32.14 15.60 -2.81
C LEU A 69 32.65 16.67 -3.80
N ASP A 70 32.07 17.88 -3.80
CA ASP A 70 32.36 18.95 -4.76
C ASP A 70 32.43 18.45 -6.22
N THR A 71 31.62 17.40 -6.52
CA THR A 71 31.56 16.80 -7.85
C THR A 71 30.31 17.24 -8.58
N THR A 72 30.36 17.16 -9.89
CA THR A 72 29.13 17.23 -10.68
C THR A 72 28.27 16.05 -10.35
N SER A 73 27.02 16.28 -9.94
CA SER A 73 26.02 15.24 -9.67
C SER A 73 25.88 14.26 -10.85
N TYR A 74 26.22 14.67 -12.05
CA TYR A 74 26.18 13.87 -13.27
C TYR A 74 27.18 12.69 -13.29
N GLU A 75 28.46 12.92 -12.96
CA GLU A 75 29.48 11.85 -13.00
C GLU A 75 29.18 10.79 -11.94
N LEU A 76 28.82 11.20 -10.74
CA LEU A 76 28.43 10.30 -9.67
C LEU A 76 27.14 9.53 -10.02
N ALA A 77 26.17 10.20 -10.66
CA ALA A 77 24.92 9.58 -11.09
C ALA A 77 25.16 8.46 -12.11
N SER A 78 26.05 8.68 -13.08
CA SER A 78 26.40 7.67 -14.09
C SER A 78 27.06 6.44 -13.47
N GLU A 79 28.00 6.65 -12.52
CA GLU A 79 28.67 5.54 -11.81
C GLU A 79 27.69 4.77 -10.92
N LEU A 80 26.81 5.43 -10.16
CA LEU A 80 25.77 4.76 -9.36
C LEU A 80 24.80 4.00 -10.25
N ASN A 81 24.37 4.59 -11.37
CA ASN A 81 23.51 3.93 -12.33
C ASN A 81 24.16 2.62 -12.82
N SER A 82 25.44 2.67 -13.19
CA SER A 82 26.19 1.48 -13.63
C SER A 82 26.21 0.35 -12.59
N ILE A 83 26.31 0.68 -11.29
CA ILE A 83 26.33 -0.32 -10.21
C ILE A 83 24.94 -0.90 -9.94
N PHE A 84 23.90 -0.05 -9.92
CA PHE A 84 22.57 -0.45 -9.48
C PHE A 84 21.67 -0.95 -10.62
N LYS A 85 21.92 -0.55 -11.87
CA LYS A 85 21.14 -0.96 -13.03
C LYS A 85 20.85 -2.46 -13.07
N GLY A 86 19.56 -2.81 -13.19
CA GLY A 86 19.09 -4.19 -13.22
C GLY A 86 19.04 -4.89 -11.85
N SER A 87 19.49 -4.25 -10.78
CA SER A 87 19.34 -4.80 -9.43
C SER A 87 17.85 -4.80 -9.02
N THR A 88 17.43 -5.85 -8.32
CA THR A 88 16.06 -6.02 -7.83
C THR A 88 16.04 -6.17 -6.31
N LEU A 89 14.91 -5.84 -5.70
CA LEU A 89 14.62 -6.13 -4.30
C LEU A 89 13.48 -7.15 -4.20
N ALA A 90 13.49 -7.93 -3.12
CA ALA A 90 12.29 -8.66 -2.77
C ALA A 90 11.21 -7.67 -2.29
N TYR A 91 9.94 -8.02 -2.50
CA TYR A 91 8.85 -7.20 -1.99
C TYR A 91 8.97 -7.02 -0.47
N GLN A 92 8.81 -5.79 0.01
CA GLN A 92 9.00 -5.39 1.41
C GLN A 92 10.44 -5.53 1.97
N GLN A 93 11.43 -5.76 1.13
CA GLN A 93 12.83 -5.66 1.53
C GLN A 93 13.23 -4.18 1.63
N THR A 94 14.08 -3.84 2.60
CA THR A 94 14.70 -2.50 2.66
C THR A 94 15.83 -2.37 1.63
N ILE A 95 16.35 -1.16 1.49
CA ILE A 95 17.49 -0.89 0.59
C ILE A 95 18.81 -1.46 1.15
N LYS A 96 18.93 -1.55 2.48
CA LYS A 96 20.20 -1.90 3.15
C LYS A 96 20.89 -3.16 2.61
N PRO A 97 20.24 -4.33 2.46
CA PRO A 97 20.91 -5.53 1.95
C PRO A 97 21.51 -5.36 0.55
N LEU A 98 20.87 -4.55 -0.30
CA LEU A 98 21.40 -4.25 -1.62
C LEU A 98 22.65 -3.36 -1.52
N ILE A 99 22.61 -2.31 -0.68
CA ILE A 99 23.79 -1.46 -0.42
C ILE A 99 24.94 -2.29 0.14
N ASP A 100 24.68 -3.14 1.13
CA ASP A 100 25.71 -4.01 1.72
C ASP A 100 26.36 -4.91 0.66
N SER A 101 25.57 -5.46 -0.26
CA SER A 101 26.08 -6.27 -1.37
C SER A 101 26.97 -5.51 -2.35
N LYS A 102 26.80 -4.19 -2.45
CA LYS A 102 27.55 -3.27 -3.33
C LYS A 102 28.60 -2.45 -2.59
N ASN A 103 28.78 -2.67 -1.30
CA ASN A 103 29.61 -1.82 -0.42
C ASN A 103 31.02 -1.59 -0.97
N LYS A 104 31.69 -2.66 -1.44
CA LYS A 104 33.04 -2.57 -1.99
C LYS A 104 33.15 -1.66 -3.23
N GLU A 105 32.17 -1.75 -4.11
CA GLU A 105 32.13 -0.95 -5.34
C GLU A 105 31.82 0.51 -5.00
N LEU A 106 30.84 0.73 -4.12
CA LEU A 106 30.47 2.07 -3.65
C LEU A 106 31.64 2.74 -2.94
N LYS A 107 32.33 2.05 -2.06
CA LYS A 107 33.51 2.56 -1.36
C LYS A 107 34.58 3.02 -2.36
N ARG A 108 34.86 2.24 -3.41
CA ARG A 108 35.83 2.60 -4.45
C ARG A 108 35.41 3.88 -5.20
N ILE A 109 34.12 4.02 -5.55
CA ILE A 109 33.60 5.22 -6.23
C ILE A 109 33.77 6.45 -5.32
N PHE A 110 33.29 6.37 -4.09
CA PHE A 110 33.35 7.51 -3.18
C PHE A 110 34.80 7.93 -2.85
N ILE A 111 35.71 6.96 -2.66
CA ILE A 111 37.14 7.30 -2.47
C ILE A 111 37.71 8.04 -3.69
N LYS A 112 37.39 7.59 -4.92
CA LYS A 112 37.80 8.27 -6.14
C LYS A 112 37.36 9.74 -6.14
N HIS A 113 36.05 9.98 -5.89
CA HIS A 113 35.50 11.35 -5.88
C HIS A 113 36.05 12.20 -4.73
N ILE A 114 36.26 11.64 -3.54
CA ILE A 114 36.87 12.33 -2.40
C ILE A 114 38.30 12.76 -2.73
N ASN A 115 39.11 11.89 -3.34
CA ASN A 115 40.48 12.23 -3.72
C ASN A 115 40.49 13.32 -4.80
N ASN A 116 39.64 13.26 -5.80
CA ASN A 116 39.53 14.31 -6.84
C ASN A 116 39.14 15.66 -6.22
N ALA A 117 38.25 15.66 -5.24
CA ALA A 117 37.82 16.88 -4.54
C ALA A 117 38.93 17.48 -3.68
N ILE A 118 39.81 16.66 -3.10
CA ILE A 118 40.97 17.12 -2.31
C ILE A 118 42.02 17.77 -3.24
N GLU A 119 42.16 17.26 -4.44
CA GLU A 119 43.12 17.81 -5.44
C GLU A 119 42.59 19.10 -6.11
N SER A 120 41.30 19.35 -6.08
CA SER A 120 40.74 20.60 -6.56
C SER A 120 40.92 21.71 -5.50
N GLU A 121 41.64 22.81 -5.81
CA GLU A 121 41.86 23.94 -4.90
C GLU A 121 40.61 24.67 -4.39
N TYR A 122 39.40 24.16 -4.70
CA TYR A 122 38.09 24.71 -4.36
C TYR A 122 37.56 24.29 -2.99
N THR A 123 38.25 23.47 -2.24
CA THR A 123 37.82 23.07 -0.87
C THR A 123 38.18 24.17 0.15
N SER A 124 37.58 25.36 0.01
CA SER A 124 37.82 26.48 0.92
C SER A 124 37.08 26.40 2.26
N ASP A 125 36.27 25.41 2.49
CA ASP A 125 35.52 25.32 3.74
C ASP A 125 36.27 24.50 4.82
N LYS A 126 37.32 25.18 5.38
CA LYS A 126 38.15 24.65 6.48
C LYS A 126 37.39 24.42 7.79
N ASN A 127 36.10 24.72 7.84
CA ASN A 127 35.25 24.63 9.04
C ASN A 127 34.25 23.47 9.02
N SER A 128 34.28 22.53 8.05
CA SER A 128 33.40 21.36 8.11
C SER A 128 33.91 20.40 9.16
N ASN A 129 33.02 19.92 10.04
CA ASN A 129 33.30 18.86 11.02
C ASN A 129 33.86 17.57 10.39
N PHE A 130 33.82 17.46 9.06
CA PHE A 130 34.30 16.32 8.26
C PHE A 130 35.79 16.43 7.85
N SER A 131 36.43 17.58 8.01
CA SER A 131 37.85 17.76 7.65
C SER A 131 38.79 16.84 8.40
N ASN A 132 38.37 16.36 9.57
CA ASN A 132 39.20 15.53 10.47
C ASN A 132 39.08 14.00 10.21
N PHE A 133 38.21 13.56 9.32
CA PHE A 133 38.05 12.15 8.97
C PHE A 133 39.02 11.76 7.84
N ASP A 134 39.55 10.54 7.90
CA ASP A 134 40.28 9.98 6.78
C ASP A 134 39.39 9.68 5.57
N THR A 135 39.97 9.43 4.41
CA THR A 135 39.24 9.19 3.15
C THR A 135 38.33 7.98 3.25
N GLU A 136 38.72 6.93 4.00
CA GLU A 136 37.89 5.73 4.17
C GLU A 136 36.65 6.03 5.01
N ALA A 137 36.81 6.70 6.14
CA ALA A 137 35.67 7.10 6.98
C ALA A 137 34.72 8.03 6.22
N LYS A 138 35.24 8.94 5.40
CA LYS A 138 34.46 9.79 4.52
C LYS A 138 33.63 8.98 3.51
N ALA A 139 34.23 7.97 2.88
CA ALA A 139 33.52 7.12 1.94
C ALA A 139 32.42 6.29 2.64
N GLU A 140 32.65 5.78 3.85
CA GLU A 140 31.62 5.11 4.65
C GLU A 140 30.45 6.02 5.00
N MET A 141 30.73 7.27 5.33
CA MET A 141 29.66 8.26 5.53
C MET A 141 28.85 8.53 4.27
N CYS A 142 29.50 8.62 3.10
CA CYS A 142 28.77 8.74 1.83
C CYS A 142 27.85 7.55 1.56
N ILE A 143 28.30 6.33 1.90
CA ILE A 143 27.46 5.11 1.79
C ILE A 143 26.26 5.18 2.74
N LEU A 144 26.45 5.61 3.98
CA LEU A 144 25.37 5.82 4.94
C LEU A 144 24.35 6.85 4.43
N PHE A 145 24.82 7.97 3.88
CA PHE A 145 23.95 9.00 3.30
C PHE A 145 23.18 8.48 2.09
N LEU A 146 23.84 7.76 1.19
CA LEU A 146 23.17 7.11 0.06
C LEU A 146 22.09 6.15 0.54
N THR A 147 22.42 5.32 1.54
CA THR A 147 21.47 4.37 2.14
C THR A 147 20.26 5.09 2.72
N GLU A 148 20.45 6.21 3.40
CA GLU A 148 19.35 6.99 3.96
C GLU A 148 18.50 7.66 2.87
N ILE A 149 19.11 8.25 1.85
CA ILE A 149 18.38 8.87 0.72
C ILE A 149 17.49 7.82 0.05
N LEU A 150 18.04 6.65 -0.26
CA LEU A 150 17.29 5.56 -0.88
C LEU A 150 16.24 4.98 0.07
N SER A 151 16.53 4.85 1.37
CA SER A 151 15.59 4.38 2.37
C SER A 151 14.42 5.36 2.56
N ARG A 152 14.66 6.67 2.47
CA ARG A 152 13.60 7.68 2.53
C ARG A 152 12.64 7.57 1.37
N GLY A 153 13.15 7.38 0.17
CA GLY A 153 12.33 7.17 -1.01
C GLY A 153 11.60 5.82 -0.98
N TRP A 154 12.19 4.80 -0.37
CA TRP A 154 11.65 3.45 -0.28
C TRP A 154 11.24 3.11 1.16
N SER A 155 10.31 3.91 1.73
CA SER A 155 9.94 3.86 3.15
C SER A 155 8.49 3.44 3.41
N LYS A 156 7.74 3.05 2.37
CA LYS A 156 6.29 2.81 2.50
C LYS A 156 5.94 1.33 2.37
N LYS A 157 5.05 0.89 3.26
CA LYS A 157 4.32 -0.38 3.14
C LYS A 157 2.88 -0.11 2.71
N PHE A 158 2.31 -1.04 1.93
CA PHE A 158 0.99 -0.87 1.34
C PHE A 158 0.02 -1.93 1.83
N TYR A 159 -1.22 -1.51 1.99
CA TYR A 159 -2.35 -2.34 2.42
C TYR A 159 -3.55 -2.05 1.55
N SER A 160 -4.47 -2.99 1.44
CA SER A 160 -5.68 -2.81 0.67
C SER A 160 -6.92 -3.33 1.37
N CYS A 161 -8.05 -2.74 1.02
CA CYS A 161 -9.36 -3.28 1.34
C CYS A 161 -10.16 -3.46 0.05
N SER A 162 -10.55 -4.70 -0.24
CA SER A 162 -11.22 -5.09 -1.48
C SER A 162 -12.73 -4.94 -1.40
N PHE A 163 -13.29 -4.41 -2.48
CA PHE A 163 -14.71 -4.29 -2.77
C PHE A 163 -14.97 -4.77 -4.20
N PHE A 164 -16.24 -5.03 -4.53
CA PHE A 164 -16.60 -5.66 -5.81
C PHE A 164 -17.79 -4.92 -6.44
N LYS A 165 -17.97 -5.09 -7.76
CA LYS A 165 -19.13 -4.50 -8.48
C LYS A 165 -20.25 -5.49 -8.71
N ASN A 166 -20.02 -6.79 -8.54
CA ASN A 166 -21.02 -7.83 -8.68
C ASN A 166 -21.26 -8.52 -7.32
N ALA A 167 -22.50 -8.47 -6.83
CA ALA A 167 -22.91 -9.14 -5.59
C ALA A 167 -23.39 -10.58 -5.81
N LEU A 168 -23.59 -11.00 -7.05
CA LEU A 168 -24.25 -12.27 -7.39
C LEU A 168 -23.33 -13.26 -8.13
N GLU A 169 -22.01 -13.02 -8.16
CA GLU A 169 -21.05 -13.94 -8.76
C GLU A 169 -20.86 -15.20 -7.89
N PRO A 170 -21.21 -16.40 -8.33
CA PRO A 170 -21.19 -17.62 -7.51
C PRO A 170 -19.79 -17.94 -6.96
N LYS A 171 -18.72 -17.69 -7.74
CA LYS A 171 -17.34 -17.92 -7.29
C LYS A 171 -16.99 -17.04 -6.08
N MET A 172 -17.48 -15.80 -6.06
CA MET A 172 -17.28 -14.88 -4.94
C MET A 172 -17.96 -15.39 -3.67
N TRP A 173 -19.19 -15.90 -3.77
CA TRP A 173 -19.88 -16.52 -2.65
C TRP A 173 -19.17 -17.76 -2.12
N ALA A 174 -18.63 -18.57 -3.01
CA ALA A 174 -17.87 -19.77 -2.63
C ALA A 174 -16.58 -19.40 -1.89
N HIS A 175 -15.80 -18.45 -2.39
CA HIS A 175 -14.47 -18.11 -1.86
C HIS A 175 -14.51 -17.17 -0.66
N TYR A 176 -15.39 -16.16 -0.69
CA TYR A 176 -15.35 -15.03 0.25
C TYR A 176 -16.52 -15.00 1.24
N ALA A 177 -17.60 -15.76 1.00
CA ALA A 177 -18.77 -15.81 1.86
C ALA A 177 -19.04 -17.21 2.45
N ASP A 178 -17.99 -17.92 2.85
CA ASP A 178 -18.05 -19.21 3.54
C ASP A 178 -18.95 -20.23 2.84
N GLY A 179 -18.75 -20.42 1.53
CA GLY A 179 -19.56 -21.36 0.74
C GLY A 179 -21.05 -21.03 0.78
N PHE A 180 -21.43 -19.80 0.54
CA PHE A 180 -22.80 -19.27 0.53
C PHE A 180 -23.48 -19.16 1.91
N LYS A 181 -22.76 -19.38 3.02
CA LYS A 181 -23.29 -19.19 4.38
C LYS A 181 -23.17 -17.75 4.88
N GLY A 182 -22.21 -16.99 4.34
CA GLY A 182 -21.93 -15.60 4.72
C GLY A 182 -22.93 -14.60 4.13
N CYS A 183 -22.48 -13.37 4.03
CA CYS A 183 -23.28 -12.27 3.50
C CYS A 183 -22.44 -11.26 2.74
N VAL A 184 -23.11 -10.35 2.05
CA VAL A 184 -22.53 -9.22 1.33
C VAL A 184 -23.09 -7.94 1.89
N ILE A 185 -22.23 -7.01 2.27
CA ILE A 185 -22.63 -5.65 2.66
C ILE A 185 -22.60 -4.76 1.43
N ILE A 186 -23.63 -3.91 1.30
CA ILE A 186 -23.78 -2.93 0.24
C ILE A 186 -23.31 -1.59 0.78
N TYR A 187 -22.23 -1.07 0.18
CA TYR A 187 -21.70 0.25 0.46
C TYR A 187 -22.11 1.24 -0.63
N GLU A 188 -22.48 2.44 -0.23
CA GLU A 188 -22.72 3.56 -1.14
C GLU A 188 -21.51 4.50 -1.11
N SER A 189 -20.99 4.84 -2.30
CA SER A 189 -19.96 5.87 -2.43
C SER A 189 -20.59 7.26 -2.53
N ASN A 190 -19.76 8.28 -2.24
CA ASN A 190 -20.09 9.65 -2.61
C ASN A 190 -20.00 9.87 -4.15
N GLU A 191 -20.27 11.10 -4.59
CA GLU A 191 -20.22 11.47 -6.01
C GLU A 191 -18.84 11.27 -6.65
N ASN A 192 -17.76 11.39 -5.86
CA ASN A 192 -16.38 11.20 -6.31
C ASN A 192 -15.91 9.73 -6.21
N SER A 193 -16.83 8.77 -6.15
CA SER A 193 -16.50 7.35 -6.01
C SER A 193 -15.53 7.07 -4.84
N SER A 194 -15.75 7.70 -3.69
CA SER A 194 -14.97 7.51 -2.48
C SER A 194 -15.84 7.21 -1.26
N ILE A 195 -15.23 6.65 -0.23
CA ILE A 195 -15.81 6.46 1.10
C ILE A 195 -15.01 7.27 2.12
N LYS A 196 -15.70 7.85 3.09
CA LYS A 196 -15.06 8.60 4.17
C LYS A 196 -14.68 7.66 5.31
N LEU A 197 -13.39 7.65 5.68
CA LEU A 197 -12.84 6.82 6.75
C LEU A 197 -12.05 7.66 7.75
N LYS A 198 -11.97 7.20 8.99
CA LYS A 198 -11.08 7.74 10.02
C LYS A 198 -10.21 6.63 10.63
N PRO A 199 -8.94 6.91 10.99
CA PRO A 199 -8.00 5.88 11.45
C PRO A 199 -8.26 5.41 12.88
N HIS A 200 -8.85 6.24 13.73
CA HIS A 200 -9.13 5.90 15.12
C HIS A 200 -10.59 6.18 15.47
N PHE A 201 -11.13 5.39 16.38
CA PHE A 201 -12.50 5.58 16.85
C PHE A 201 -12.72 6.99 17.42
N SER A 202 -11.73 7.51 18.15
CA SER A 202 -11.77 8.85 18.74
C SER A 202 -11.47 10.00 17.77
N SER A 203 -11.03 9.72 16.55
CA SER A 203 -10.77 10.77 15.55
C SER A 203 -12.07 11.44 15.14
N ILE A 204 -12.04 12.78 15.00
CA ILE A 204 -13.18 13.58 14.57
C ILE A 204 -13.23 13.65 13.04
N GLU A 205 -12.06 13.75 12.41
CA GLU A 205 -11.94 13.94 10.96
C GLU A 205 -12.05 12.65 10.17
N TYR A 206 -12.86 12.70 9.12
CA TYR A 206 -13.00 11.66 8.11
C TYR A 206 -12.31 12.08 6.83
N VAL A 207 -11.43 11.23 6.32
CA VAL A 207 -10.68 11.44 5.08
C VAL A 207 -11.30 10.60 3.96
N PRO A 208 -11.46 11.13 2.73
CA PRO A 208 -11.98 10.36 1.60
C PRO A 208 -10.94 9.35 1.08
N TYR A 209 -11.37 8.11 0.92
CA TYR A 209 -10.63 7.03 0.27
C TYR A 209 -11.31 6.65 -1.04
N ALA A 210 -10.58 6.74 -2.15
CA ALA A 210 -11.12 6.46 -3.48
C ALA A 210 -11.23 4.95 -3.73
N PHE A 211 -12.34 4.53 -4.34
CA PHE A 211 -12.49 3.18 -4.89
C PHE A 211 -11.75 3.08 -6.23
N SER A 212 -10.58 2.50 -6.22
CA SER A 212 -9.73 2.34 -7.40
C SER A 212 -9.95 0.99 -8.05
N LYS A 213 -10.26 0.98 -9.35
CA LYS A 213 -10.53 -0.25 -10.12
C LYS A 213 -9.25 -1.06 -10.32
N VAL A 214 -9.31 -2.36 -10.03
CA VAL A 214 -8.24 -3.32 -10.32
C VAL A 214 -8.23 -3.65 -11.81
N GLN A 215 -7.03 -3.65 -12.39
CA GLN A 215 -6.77 -4.09 -13.76
C GLN A 215 -6.25 -5.52 -13.75
N TYR A 216 -6.68 -6.30 -14.73
CA TYR A 216 -6.32 -7.72 -14.83
C TYR A 216 -5.40 -7.96 -16.00
N THR A 217 -4.22 -8.53 -15.72
CA THR A 217 -3.18 -8.81 -16.71
C THR A 217 -2.34 -10.01 -16.30
N ASN A 218 -1.66 -10.63 -17.26
CA ASN A 218 -0.68 -11.68 -17.01
C ASN A 218 0.78 -11.16 -17.06
N ILE A 219 0.95 -9.84 -17.12
CA ILE A 219 2.28 -9.21 -17.17
C ILE A 219 2.85 -9.18 -15.75
N GLU A 220 4.16 -9.43 -15.63
CA GLU A 220 4.89 -9.28 -14.38
C GLU A 220 4.79 -7.84 -13.87
N LYS A 221 4.48 -7.70 -12.58
CA LYS A 221 4.36 -6.40 -11.94
C LYS A 221 5.73 -5.94 -11.47
N LYS A 222 6.26 -4.92 -12.12
CA LYS A 222 7.54 -4.28 -11.78
C LYS A 222 7.34 -2.81 -11.41
N LEU A 223 8.18 -2.30 -10.53
CA LEU A 223 8.20 -0.89 -10.15
C LEU A 223 9.63 -0.38 -10.16
N SER A 224 9.91 0.64 -10.97
CA SER A 224 11.17 1.37 -10.90
C SER A 224 11.28 2.10 -9.56
N ILE A 225 12.33 1.81 -8.79
CA ILE A 225 12.61 2.46 -7.51
C ILE A 225 12.92 3.94 -7.74
N LEU A 226 13.73 4.26 -8.76
CA LEU A 226 14.14 5.63 -9.05
C LEU A 226 12.95 6.49 -9.47
N GLU A 227 12.11 6.01 -10.38
CA GLU A 227 10.90 6.71 -10.79
C GLU A 227 9.92 6.89 -9.62
N TYR A 228 9.74 5.85 -8.78
CA TYR A 228 8.88 5.93 -7.61
C TYR A 228 9.36 6.99 -6.62
N MET A 229 10.67 7.12 -6.40
CA MET A 229 11.24 8.15 -5.53
C MET A 229 10.95 9.56 -6.01
N LEU A 230 10.92 9.76 -7.32
CA LEU A 230 10.62 11.04 -7.96
C LEU A 230 9.11 11.31 -8.08
N ASN A 231 8.31 10.26 -8.20
CA ASN A 231 6.85 10.33 -8.34
C ASN A 231 6.16 9.15 -7.65
N ASN A 232 5.77 9.34 -6.41
CA ASN A 232 5.13 8.31 -5.58
C ASN A 232 3.80 7.77 -6.17
N ASN A 233 3.17 8.48 -7.10
CA ASN A 233 1.88 8.06 -7.67
C ASN A 233 1.98 6.83 -8.58
N ILE A 234 3.15 6.53 -9.14
CA ILE A 234 3.31 5.39 -10.05
C ILE A 234 3.10 4.04 -9.36
N VAL A 235 3.24 3.97 -8.03
CA VAL A 235 3.03 2.75 -7.26
C VAL A 235 1.58 2.25 -7.32
N SER A 236 0.63 3.12 -7.60
CA SER A 236 -0.78 2.74 -7.73
C SER A 236 -0.99 1.69 -8.83
N SER A 237 -0.24 1.76 -9.93
CA SER A 237 -0.37 0.81 -11.05
C SER A 237 -0.12 -0.65 -10.63
N PRO A 238 1.04 -1.05 -10.08
CA PRO A 238 1.25 -2.44 -9.66
C PRO A 238 0.36 -2.88 -8.49
N LEU A 239 -0.03 -1.97 -7.58
CA LEU A 239 -0.94 -2.27 -6.48
C LEU A 239 -2.39 -2.50 -6.93
N LEU A 240 -2.78 -1.90 -8.05
CA LEU A 240 -4.10 -2.05 -8.66
C LEU A 240 -4.09 -3.05 -9.82
N THR A 241 -3.07 -3.89 -9.90
CA THR A 241 -2.96 -4.93 -10.93
C THR A 241 -3.04 -6.32 -10.31
N LYS A 242 -3.82 -7.20 -10.92
CA LYS A 242 -4.02 -8.60 -10.49
C LYS A 242 -3.95 -9.54 -11.69
N ASN A 243 -3.62 -10.81 -11.47
CA ASN A 243 -3.60 -11.81 -12.54
C ASN A 243 -5.00 -11.95 -13.17
N SER A 244 -5.06 -12.11 -14.50
CA SER A 244 -6.31 -12.22 -15.27
C SER A 244 -7.20 -13.39 -14.84
N PHE A 245 -6.65 -14.41 -14.19
CA PHE A 245 -7.39 -15.51 -13.59
C PHE A 245 -8.49 -15.01 -12.61
N TRP A 246 -8.24 -13.91 -11.91
CA TRP A 246 -9.16 -13.30 -10.94
C TRP A 246 -10.15 -12.30 -11.53
N SER A 247 -10.21 -12.15 -12.86
CA SER A 247 -11.03 -11.12 -13.53
C SER A 247 -12.53 -11.17 -13.22
N TYR A 248 -13.05 -12.34 -12.81
CA TYR A 248 -14.44 -12.51 -12.40
C TYR A 248 -14.80 -11.72 -11.13
N GLU A 249 -13.80 -11.30 -10.32
CA GLU A 249 -14.01 -10.54 -9.10
C GLU A 249 -14.50 -9.11 -9.38
N GLN A 250 -14.11 -8.51 -10.51
CA GLN A 250 -14.40 -7.11 -10.84
C GLN A 250 -14.09 -6.18 -9.65
N GLU A 251 -12.88 -6.34 -9.12
CA GLU A 251 -12.44 -5.77 -7.85
C GLU A 251 -12.19 -4.27 -7.95
N TYR A 252 -12.50 -3.58 -6.85
CA TYR A 252 -12.12 -2.20 -6.53
C TYR A 252 -11.42 -2.19 -5.18
N ARG A 253 -10.39 -1.36 -5.03
CA ARG A 253 -9.59 -1.27 -3.80
C ARG A 253 -9.61 0.10 -3.20
N LEU A 254 -9.70 0.15 -1.88
CA LEU A 254 -9.14 1.25 -1.11
C LEU A 254 -7.69 0.89 -0.81
N LEU A 255 -6.77 1.84 -1.02
CA LEU A 255 -5.35 1.67 -0.73
C LEU A 255 -4.99 2.49 0.51
N LEU A 256 -4.17 1.90 1.36
CA LEU A 256 -3.55 2.55 2.50
C LEU A 256 -2.03 2.40 2.36
N SER A 257 -1.29 3.47 2.64
CA SER A 257 0.16 3.43 2.77
C SER A 257 0.57 3.86 4.15
N GLU A 258 1.54 3.17 4.71
CA GLU A 258 2.20 3.52 5.96
C GLU A 258 3.67 3.86 5.65
N GLU A 259 4.13 4.98 6.20
CA GLU A 259 5.49 5.47 6.02
C GLU A 259 6.31 5.22 7.29
N PHE A 260 7.49 4.64 7.13
CA PHE A 260 8.41 4.34 8.21
C PHE A 260 9.56 5.34 8.26
N ASN A 261 10.19 5.46 9.41
CA ASN A 261 11.35 6.32 9.58
C ASN A 261 12.55 5.78 8.78
N SER A 262 13.08 6.58 7.85
CA SER A 262 14.15 6.21 6.93
C SER A 262 15.46 5.85 7.64
N ILE A 263 15.78 6.52 8.74
CA ILE A 263 17.00 6.25 9.54
C ILE A 263 16.92 4.82 10.12
N HIS A 264 15.76 4.42 10.64
CA HIS A 264 15.58 3.05 11.13
C HIS A 264 15.64 2.03 9.97
N LEU A 265 15.00 2.32 8.84
CA LEU A 265 15.02 1.42 7.68
C LEU A 265 16.43 1.23 7.10
N ALA A 266 17.27 2.27 7.15
CA ALA A 266 18.66 2.19 6.72
C ALA A 266 19.51 1.21 7.56
N GLN A 267 19.01 0.78 8.72
CA GLN A 267 19.66 -0.17 9.63
C GLN A 267 19.03 -1.56 9.62
N MET A 268 17.92 -1.75 8.90
CA MET A 268 17.12 -2.99 8.90
C MET A 268 17.19 -3.68 7.54
N ASP A 269 17.12 -5.00 7.53
CA ASP A 269 17.09 -5.80 6.29
C ASP A 269 15.66 -5.95 5.72
N LYS A 270 14.65 -5.83 6.59
CA LYS A 270 13.21 -5.94 6.20
C LYS A 270 12.40 -4.80 6.78
N MET A 271 11.36 -4.43 6.06
CA MET A 271 10.40 -3.44 6.56
C MET A 271 9.68 -3.95 7.82
N PRO A 272 9.42 -3.08 8.80
CA PRO A 272 8.70 -3.45 10.02
C PRO A 272 7.32 -4.05 9.72
N THR A 273 6.82 -4.85 10.64
CA THR A 273 5.44 -5.35 10.58
C THR A 273 4.54 -4.39 11.35
N THR A 274 3.52 -3.88 10.68
CA THR A 274 2.52 -3.01 11.29
C THR A 274 1.58 -3.81 12.18
N ASN A 275 1.20 -3.23 13.30
CA ASN A 275 0.18 -3.82 14.14
C ASN A 275 -1.17 -3.87 13.37
N SER A 276 -1.82 -5.03 13.37
CA SER A 276 -3.12 -5.20 12.70
C SER A 276 -4.20 -4.23 13.19
N ARG A 277 -4.11 -3.74 14.43
CA ARG A 277 -5.05 -2.74 14.98
C ARG A 277 -4.94 -1.38 14.30
N GLU A 278 -3.76 -1.00 13.85
CA GLU A 278 -3.51 0.28 13.15
C GLU A 278 -4.05 0.29 11.72
N ARG A 279 -4.45 -0.88 11.23
CA ARG A 279 -5.06 -1.08 9.91
C ARG A 279 -6.58 -1.18 9.94
N ILE A 280 -7.21 -0.94 11.11
CA ILE A 280 -8.66 -0.85 11.28
C ILE A 280 -9.07 0.61 11.17
N PHE A 281 -9.92 0.90 10.21
CA PHE A 281 -10.48 2.23 9.97
C PHE A 281 -12.00 2.19 10.15
N TYR A 282 -12.59 3.34 10.43
CA TYR A 282 -14.01 3.47 10.75
C TYR A 282 -14.71 4.32 9.70
N HIS A 283 -15.77 3.79 9.10
CA HIS A 283 -16.60 4.52 8.14
C HIS A 283 -17.81 5.18 8.81
N LEU A 284 -18.48 6.06 8.09
CA LEU A 284 -19.77 6.60 8.52
C LEU A 284 -20.85 5.49 8.46
N GLN A 285 -21.78 5.49 9.39
CA GLN A 285 -22.86 4.49 9.42
C GLN A 285 -23.70 4.49 8.14
N GLU A 286 -23.99 5.68 7.59
CA GLU A 286 -24.72 5.85 6.35
C GLU A 286 -24.01 5.31 5.11
N SER A 287 -22.73 4.96 5.21
CA SER A 287 -22.00 4.32 4.11
C SER A 287 -22.51 2.91 3.80
N ILE A 288 -23.11 2.23 4.77
CA ILE A 288 -23.77 0.94 4.57
C ILE A 288 -25.27 1.18 4.32
N ILE A 289 -25.73 0.76 3.15
CA ILE A 289 -27.14 0.92 2.76
C ILE A 289 -27.92 -0.40 2.68
N GLY A 290 -27.25 -1.53 2.80
CA GLY A 290 -27.93 -2.82 2.74
C GLY A 290 -27.05 -4.02 2.99
N ILE A 291 -27.71 -5.18 3.06
CA ILE A 291 -27.12 -6.50 3.22
C ILE A 291 -27.79 -7.53 2.30
N ILE A 292 -27.00 -8.46 1.79
CA ILE A 292 -27.46 -9.63 1.04
C ILE A 292 -27.00 -10.88 1.77
N PHE A 293 -27.92 -11.75 2.14
CA PHE A 293 -27.62 -13.02 2.80
C PHE A 293 -27.45 -14.15 1.78
N GLY A 294 -26.45 -14.97 1.99
CA GLY A 294 -26.15 -16.13 1.14
C GLY A 294 -27.24 -17.21 1.21
N ALA A 295 -27.38 -17.97 0.14
CA ALA A 295 -28.41 -19.00 -0.01
C ALA A 295 -28.38 -20.10 1.08
N ARG A 296 -27.25 -20.28 1.75
CA ARG A 296 -27.05 -21.25 2.84
C ARG A 296 -26.90 -20.57 4.21
N CYS A 297 -27.17 -19.28 4.32
CA CYS A 297 -27.13 -18.56 5.58
C CYS A 297 -28.31 -18.99 6.47
N SER A 298 -28.02 -19.40 7.72
CA SER A 298 -29.07 -19.82 8.66
C SER A 298 -29.95 -18.64 9.10
N ASN A 299 -31.21 -18.91 9.39
CA ASN A 299 -32.14 -17.88 9.86
C ASN A 299 -31.66 -17.25 11.18
N ASP A 300 -31.16 -18.05 12.12
CA ASP A 300 -30.64 -17.55 13.39
C ASP A 300 -29.49 -16.54 13.19
N TYR A 301 -28.61 -16.81 12.22
CA TYR A 301 -27.53 -15.87 11.90
C TYR A 301 -28.05 -14.61 11.21
N LYS A 302 -29.01 -14.74 10.30
CA LYS A 302 -29.66 -13.58 9.67
C LYS A 302 -30.31 -12.67 10.72
N ASP A 303 -31.04 -13.25 11.65
CA ASP A 303 -31.73 -12.50 12.71
C ASP A 303 -30.73 -11.83 13.65
N LYS A 304 -29.64 -12.51 14.01
CA LYS A 304 -28.55 -11.93 14.78
C LYS A 304 -27.94 -10.70 14.07
N ILE A 305 -27.65 -10.81 12.78
CA ILE A 305 -27.05 -9.71 12.00
C ILE A 305 -28.05 -8.57 11.83
N ARG A 306 -29.33 -8.87 11.57
CA ARG A 306 -30.40 -7.86 11.50
C ARG A 306 -30.56 -7.09 12.81
N ALA A 307 -30.46 -7.80 13.94
CA ALA A 307 -30.51 -7.17 15.28
C ALA A 307 -29.34 -6.18 15.46
N ILE A 308 -28.10 -6.57 15.16
CA ILE A 308 -26.92 -5.69 15.24
C ILE A 308 -27.11 -4.44 14.38
N LEU A 309 -27.57 -4.61 13.16
CA LEU A 309 -27.81 -3.50 12.23
C LEU A 309 -28.99 -2.62 12.66
N GLY A 310 -30.04 -3.21 13.24
CA GLY A 310 -31.19 -2.50 13.77
C GLY A 310 -30.87 -1.66 15.02
N GLU A 311 -30.14 -2.23 15.97
CA GLU A 311 -29.69 -1.51 17.18
C GLU A 311 -28.91 -0.23 16.82
N LYS A 312 -28.01 -0.33 15.82
CA LYS A 312 -27.23 0.82 15.39
C LYS A 312 -28.05 1.91 14.71
N ARG A 313 -29.08 1.52 13.96
CA ARG A 313 -29.85 2.42 13.11
C ARG A 313 -31.02 3.08 13.78
N SER A 314 -31.37 2.65 14.99
CA SER A 314 -32.44 3.28 15.80
C SER A 314 -32.19 4.78 16.07
N TYR A 315 -30.92 5.21 16.00
CA TYR A 315 -30.51 6.60 16.27
C TYR A 315 -30.32 7.46 15.01
N ILE A 316 -30.35 6.85 13.81
CA ILE A 316 -30.16 7.55 12.53
C ILE A 316 -31.45 7.40 11.75
N LYS A 317 -32.00 8.50 11.23
CA LYS A 317 -33.10 8.44 10.26
C LYS A 317 -32.55 7.93 8.92
N PRO A 318 -32.70 6.67 8.54
CA PRO A 318 -32.07 6.14 7.35
C PRO A 318 -32.90 6.48 6.11
N LYS A 319 -32.21 6.85 5.05
CA LYS A 319 -32.63 6.51 3.69
C LYS A 319 -32.74 4.98 3.68
N GLY A 320 -33.89 4.39 3.38
CA GLY A 320 -34.19 2.98 3.56
C GLY A 320 -32.99 2.01 3.49
N PHE A 321 -33.00 1.03 4.38
CA PHE A 321 -31.98 -0.02 4.42
C PHE A 321 -32.49 -1.26 3.68
N TYR A 322 -31.68 -1.78 2.76
CA TYR A 322 -32.05 -2.93 1.94
C TYR A 322 -31.58 -4.24 2.59
N SER A 323 -32.46 -5.22 2.69
CA SER A 323 -32.13 -6.57 3.14
C SER A 323 -32.63 -7.57 2.09
N PHE A 324 -31.71 -8.39 1.55
CA PHE A 324 -32.00 -9.35 0.52
C PHE A 324 -31.62 -10.76 0.95
N ASP A 325 -32.41 -11.74 0.57
CA ASP A 325 -32.08 -13.17 0.63
C ASP A 325 -31.79 -13.69 -0.78
N THR A 326 -30.82 -14.60 -0.90
CA THR A 326 -30.48 -15.22 -2.18
C THR A 326 -30.87 -16.70 -2.20
N GLU A 327 -30.97 -17.25 -3.40
CA GLU A 327 -31.06 -18.68 -3.66
C GLU A 327 -30.11 -19.09 -4.79
N LEU A 328 -29.79 -20.37 -4.83
CA LEU A 328 -29.05 -21.00 -5.93
C LEU A 328 -30.05 -21.63 -6.88
N THR A 329 -29.95 -21.25 -8.14
CA THR A 329 -30.72 -21.88 -9.21
C THR A 329 -30.10 -23.21 -9.61
N THR A 330 -30.85 -24.07 -10.29
CA THR A 330 -30.39 -25.39 -10.76
C THR A 330 -29.25 -25.31 -11.76
N ASP A 331 -29.10 -24.18 -12.46
CA ASP A 331 -27.99 -23.89 -13.37
C ASP A 331 -26.78 -23.20 -12.66
N GLY A 332 -26.79 -23.15 -11.33
CA GLY A 332 -25.66 -22.68 -10.51
C GLY A 332 -25.54 -21.17 -10.36
N LYS A 333 -26.54 -20.39 -10.77
CA LYS A 333 -26.55 -18.93 -10.59
C LYS A 333 -27.04 -18.56 -9.19
N VAL A 334 -26.57 -17.43 -8.68
CA VAL A 334 -27.10 -16.78 -7.47
C VAL A 334 -28.10 -15.73 -7.90
N VAL A 335 -29.32 -15.82 -7.38
CA VAL A 335 -30.39 -14.85 -7.66
C VAL A 335 -30.99 -14.32 -6.36
N ILE A 336 -31.57 -13.14 -6.41
CA ILE A 336 -32.32 -12.57 -5.28
C ILE A 336 -33.66 -13.32 -5.20
N LYS A 337 -33.90 -13.98 -4.07
CA LYS A 337 -35.13 -14.68 -3.76
C LYS A 337 -36.21 -13.75 -3.21
N SER A 338 -35.81 -12.90 -2.28
CA SER A 338 -36.68 -11.95 -1.61
C SER A 338 -35.90 -10.72 -1.17
N GLY A 339 -36.57 -9.61 -1.01
CA GLY A 339 -35.98 -8.38 -0.52
C GLY A 339 -36.98 -7.55 0.26
N SER A 340 -36.49 -6.82 1.23
CA SER A 340 -37.26 -5.86 2.01
C SER A 340 -36.50 -4.53 2.13
N ILE A 341 -37.24 -3.45 2.22
CA ILE A 341 -36.70 -2.15 2.63
C ILE A 341 -37.11 -1.99 4.10
N CYS A 342 -36.15 -2.07 4.99
CA CYS A 342 -36.39 -1.75 6.39
C CYS A 342 -36.48 -0.22 6.52
N ARG A 343 -37.65 0.28 6.90
CA ARG A 343 -37.94 1.70 7.12
C ARG A 343 -37.58 2.07 8.56
#